data_aa84c24c852104fa2701fbda94a79b24
#
_entry.id   aa84c24c852104fa2701fbda94a79b24
#
_cell.length_a   1.000
_cell.length_b   1.000
_cell.length_c   1.000
_cell.angle_alpha   90.00
_cell.angle_beta   90.00
_cell.angle_gamma   90.00
#
_symmetry.space_group_name_H-M   'P 1'
#
loop_
_entity.id
_entity.type
_entity.pdbx_description
1 polymer ?
#
loop_
_entity_poly.entity_id
_entity_poly.type
_entity_poly.pdbx_seq_one_letter_code
_entity_poly.pdbx_strand_id
1 'polypeptide(L)'
;MEDNKFKSVLLVDDSYVDNLINSKMLEACRFADNITVIDSPLKAIIHLKESAEKGALPEVLFLDIRMPEMDGFEFLEALNAMPEMQGAHVKIYMLSSSLDPDDIKLIGNNQLVAKFISKPLTEKILNAIE
;
A
#
# COMPACT_ATOMS: atom_id res chain seq x y z
N MET A 1 -18.49 -15.30 14.33
CA MET A 1 -17.92 -14.73 13.12
C MET A 1 -16.67 -13.96 13.48
N GLU A 2 -15.57 -14.26 12.81
CA GLU A 2 -14.32 -13.57 13.07
C GLU A 2 -14.30 -12.22 12.34
N ASP A 3 -13.86 -11.19 13.03
CA ASP A 3 -13.69 -9.88 12.42
C ASP A 3 -12.46 -9.89 11.53
N ASN A 4 -12.49 -9.09 10.47
CA ASN A 4 -11.31 -8.89 9.64
C ASN A 4 -10.26 -8.10 10.42
N LYS A 5 -9.00 -8.27 10.04
CA LYS A 5 -7.86 -7.70 10.76
C LYS A 5 -7.85 -6.17 10.76
N PHE A 6 -8.20 -5.57 9.62
CA PHE A 6 -8.26 -4.13 9.46
C PHE A 6 -9.59 -3.71 8.86
N LYS A 7 -9.92 -2.43 8.95
CA LYS A 7 -11.15 -1.91 8.33
C LYS A 7 -10.98 -1.71 6.83
N SER A 8 -9.85 -1.17 6.40
CA SER A 8 -9.64 -0.89 4.99
C SER A 8 -8.18 -1.00 4.60
N VAL A 9 -7.96 -1.46 3.38
CA VAL A 9 -6.64 -1.55 2.76
C VAL A 9 -6.71 -1.00 1.34
N LEU A 10 -5.66 -0.28 0.93
CA LEU A 10 -5.50 0.19 -0.44
C LEU A 10 -4.31 -0.52 -1.06
N LEU A 11 -4.51 -1.08 -2.24
CA LEU A 11 -3.48 -1.74 -3.02
C LEU A 11 -3.24 -0.93 -4.29
N VAL A 12 -2.04 -0.43 -4.48
CA VAL A 12 -1.65 0.39 -5.63
C VAL A 12 -0.57 -0.32 -6.42
N ASP A 13 -0.92 -0.77 -7.61
CA ASP A 13 -0.02 -1.49 -8.53
C ASP A 13 -0.59 -1.36 -9.93
N ASP A 14 0.25 -1.08 -10.92
CA ASP A 14 -0.20 -0.94 -12.30
C ASP A 14 -0.39 -2.29 -13.01
N SER A 15 0.04 -3.38 -12.42
CA SER A 15 -0.09 -4.72 -12.99
C SER A 15 -1.43 -5.35 -12.66
N TYR A 16 -2.25 -5.60 -13.68
CA TYR A 16 -3.54 -6.28 -13.52
C TYR A 16 -3.38 -7.65 -12.85
N VAL A 17 -2.39 -8.42 -13.30
CA VAL A 17 -2.16 -9.78 -12.79
C VAL A 17 -1.75 -9.74 -11.31
N ASP A 18 -0.83 -8.86 -10.96
CA ASP A 18 -0.38 -8.72 -9.57
C ASP A 18 -1.53 -8.28 -8.66
N ASN A 19 -2.35 -7.34 -9.13
CA ASN A 19 -3.51 -6.88 -8.38
C ASN A 19 -4.53 -8.00 -8.16
N LEU A 20 -4.75 -8.82 -9.17
CA LEU A 20 -5.67 -9.95 -9.06
C LEU A 20 -5.17 -10.96 -8.01
N ILE A 21 -3.90 -11.33 -8.08
CA ILE A 21 -3.31 -12.30 -7.17
C ILE A 21 -3.32 -11.75 -5.73
N ASN A 22 -2.86 -10.52 -5.56
CA ASN A 22 -2.73 -9.93 -4.23
C ASN A 22 -4.09 -9.61 -3.60
N SER A 23 -5.06 -9.13 -4.38
CA SER A 23 -6.38 -8.84 -3.83
C SER A 23 -7.10 -10.13 -3.41
N LYS A 24 -6.94 -11.21 -4.16
CA LYS A 24 -7.53 -12.50 -3.77
C LYS A 24 -6.89 -13.05 -2.50
N MET A 25 -5.59 -12.84 -2.32
CA MET A 25 -4.93 -13.25 -1.08
C MET A 25 -5.43 -12.42 0.12
N LEU A 26 -5.62 -11.13 -0.07
CA LEU A 26 -6.17 -10.27 0.97
C LEU A 26 -7.58 -10.72 1.38
N GLU A 27 -8.41 -11.06 0.41
CA GLU A 27 -9.76 -11.58 0.65
C GLU A 27 -9.71 -12.92 1.40
N ALA A 28 -8.88 -13.85 0.93
CA ALA A 28 -8.78 -15.19 1.52
C ALA A 28 -8.31 -15.15 2.97
N CYS A 29 -7.43 -14.21 3.31
CA CYS A 29 -6.91 -14.06 4.66
C CYS A 29 -7.78 -13.18 5.56
N ARG A 30 -8.88 -12.67 5.03
CA ARG A 30 -9.77 -11.75 5.78
C ARG A 30 -8.97 -10.57 6.35
N PHE A 31 -8.12 -10.01 5.50
CA PHE A 31 -7.19 -8.97 5.91
C PHE A 31 -7.90 -7.66 6.26
N ALA A 32 -8.91 -7.28 5.50
CA ALA A 32 -9.64 -6.04 5.72
C ALA A 32 -11.10 -6.15 5.28
N ASP A 33 -11.96 -5.35 5.90
CA ASP A 33 -13.37 -5.28 5.52
C ASP A 33 -13.55 -4.73 4.11
N ASN A 34 -12.76 -3.70 3.76
CA ASN A 34 -12.80 -3.05 2.47
C ASN A 34 -11.44 -3.12 1.81
N ILE A 35 -11.39 -3.67 0.61
CA ILE A 35 -10.17 -3.77 -0.18
C ILE A 35 -10.36 -2.93 -1.43
N THR A 36 -9.58 -1.88 -1.58
CA THR A 36 -9.61 -1.01 -2.75
C THR A 36 -8.35 -1.23 -3.55
N VAL A 37 -8.52 -1.43 -4.86
CA VAL A 37 -7.40 -1.64 -5.78
C VAL A 37 -7.39 -0.50 -6.79
N ILE A 38 -6.26 0.19 -6.92
CA ILE A 38 -6.10 1.29 -7.86
C ILE A 38 -4.86 1.01 -8.70
N ASP A 39 -5.01 1.08 -10.01
CA ASP A 39 -3.95 0.71 -10.96
C ASP A 39 -3.15 1.90 -11.49
N SER A 40 -3.34 3.07 -10.92
CA SER A 40 -2.64 4.29 -11.32
C SER A 40 -2.17 5.05 -10.08
N PRO A 41 -0.88 5.42 -10.02
CA PRO A 41 -0.39 6.18 -8.87
C PRO A 41 -1.06 7.56 -8.76
N LEU A 42 -1.34 8.21 -9.89
CA LEU A 42 -2.00 9.51 -9.86
C LEU A 42 -3.42 9.42 -9.33
N LYS A 43 -4.16 8.39 -9.75
CA LYS A 43 -5.52 8.15 -9.24
C LYS A 43 -5.49 7.80 -7.75
N ALA A 44 -4.47 7.07 -7.32
CA ALA A 44 -4.34 6.70 -5.91
C ALA A 44 -4.09 7.92 -5.03
N ILE A 45 -3.29 8.87 -5.49
CA ILE A 45 -3.04 10.12 -4.75
C ILE A 45 -4.33 10.91 -4.59
N ILE A 46 -5.12 11.03 -5.66
CA ILE A 46 -6.40 11.71 -5.61
C ILE A 46 -7.34 11.01 -4.63
N HIS A 47 -7.37 9.67 -4.69
CA HIS A 47 -8.19 8.87 -3.80
C HIS A 47 -7.81 9.08 -2.33
N LEU A 48 -6.50 9.09 -2.03
CA LEU A 48 -6.02 9.30 -0.67
C LEU A 48 -6.35 10.70 -0.15
N LYS A 49 -6.22 11.70 -1.01
CA LYS A 49 -6.58 13.07 -0.64
C LYS A 49 -8.06 13.18 -0.29
N GLU A 50 -8.91 12.64 -1.14
CA GLU A 50 -10.36 12.64 -0.90
C GLU A 50 -10.72 11.84 0.34
N SER A 51 -10.06 10.70 0.55
CA SER A 51 -10.28 9.86 1.73
C SER A 51 -9.87 10.58 3.01
N ALA A 52 -8.76 11.32 2.98
CA ALA A 52 -8.30 12.08 4.12
C ALA A 52 -9.30 13.18 4.50
N GLU A 53 -9.86 13.86 3.49
CA GLU A 53 -10.86 14.91 3.70
C GLU A 53 -12.14 14.35 4.34
N LYS A 54 -12.45 13.09 4.06
CA LYS A 54 -13.65 12.42 4.61
C LYS A 54 -13.37 11.69 5.92
N GLY A 55 -12.12 11.69 6.39
CA GLY A 55 -11.73 10.92 7.57
C GLY A 55 -11.78 9.41 7.33
N ALA A 56 -11.59 8.97 6.09
CA ALA A 56 -11.72 7.57 5.69
C ALA A 56 -10.45 7.01 5.05
N LEU A 57 -9.28 7.41 5.55
CA LEU A 57 -8.00 6.88 5.06
C LEU A 57 -7.89 5.38 5.32
N PRO A 58 -7.22 4.63 4.42
CA PRO A 58 -6.99 3.21 4.69
C PRO A 58 -6.05 3.04 5.88
N GLU A 59 -6.21 1.93 6.58
CA GLU A 59 -5.29 1.60 7.67
C GLU A 59 -3.97 1.06 7.15
N VAL A 60 -4.01 0.40 5.99
CA VAL A 60 -2.84 -0.20 5.35
C VAL A 60 -2.80 0.15 3.87
N LEU A 61 -1.62 0.50 3.39
CA LEU A 61 -1.37 0.79 1.98
C LEU A 61 -0.26 -0.15 1.49
N PHE A 62 -0.57 -0.95 0.46
CA PHE A 62 0.43 -1.72 -0.27
C PHE A 62 0.75 -0.98 -1.56
N LEU A 63 2.00 -0.63 -1.75
CA LEU A 63 2.42 0.24 -2.85
C LEU A 63 3.54 -0.41 -3.66
N ASP A 64 3.28 -0.62 -4.95
CA ASP A 64 4.30 -1.13 -5.86
C ASP A 64 5.39 -0.08 -6.08
N ILE A 65 6.65 -0.53 -6.14
CA ILE A 65 7.79 0.37 -6.36
C ILE A 65 7.88 0.81 -7.81
N ARG A 66 7.67 -0.11 -8.75
CA ARG A 66 7.85 0.16 -10.17
C ARG A 66 6.52 0.37 -10.88
N MET A 67 6.19 1.63 -11.13
CA MET A 67 4.99 2.01 -11.87
C MET A 67 5.40 3.02 -12.95
N PRO A 68 4.71 3.05 -14.10
CA PRO A 68 5.04 4.04 -15.14
C PRO A 68 4.78 5.46 -14.64
N GLU A 69 4.27 6.35 -15.04
CA GLU A 69 3.92 7.71 -14.62
C GLU A 69 4.63 8.23 -13.37
N MET A 70 4.60 7.45 -12.26
CA MET A 70 5.15 7.84 -10.97
C MET A 70 5.53 6.57 -10.21
N ASP A 71 6.81 6.41 -9.87
CA ASP A 71 7.22 5.24 -9.11
C ASP A 71 6.88 5.36 -7.62
N GLY A 72 7.16 4.29 -6.86
CA GLY A 72 6.82 4.26 -5.44
C GLY A 72 7.53 5.33 -4.62
N PHE A 73 8.76 5.70 -5.00
CA PHE A 73 9.51 6.74 -4.28
C PHE A 73 8.88 8.11 -4.48
N GLU A 74 8.53 8.44 -5.72
CA GLU A 74 7.84 9.69 -6.05
C GLU A 74 6.48 9.76 -5.39
N PHE A 75 5.78 8.62 -5.32
CA PHE A 75 4.50 8.52 -4.63
C PHE A 75 4.64 8.85 -3.14
N LEU A 76 5.66 8.30 -2.48
CA LEU A 76 5.91 8.58 -1.07
C LEU A 76 6.25 10.06 -0.83
N GLU A 77 7.01 10.68 -1.75
CA GLU A 77 7.30 12.11 -1.66
C GLU A 77 6.01 12.93 -1.75
N ALA A 78 5.12 12.55 -2.67
CA ALA A 78 3.83 13.22 -2.83
C ALA A 78 2.99 13.11 -1.56
N LEU A 79 2.94 11.92 -0.94
CA LEU A 79 2.21 11.73 0.31
C LEU A 79 2.81 12.56 1.44
N ASN A 80 4.13 12.59 1.53
CA ASN A 80 4.81 13.33 2.58
C ASN A 80 4.56 14.84 2.47
N ALA A 81 4.33 15.32 1.25
CA ALA A 81 4.06 16.74 0.99
C ALA A 81 2.58 17.12 1.21
N MET A 82 1.69 16.16 1.40
CA MET A 82 0.26 16.41 1.55
C MET A 82 -0.08 16.77 3.00
N PRO A 83 -0.61 18.00 3.25
CA PRO A 83 -1.03 18.36 4.61
C PRO A 83 -2.06 17.39 5.18
N GLU A 84 -2.93 16.85 4.33
CA GLU A 84 -3.98 15.92 4.74
C GLU A 84 -3.43 14.62 5.31
N MET A 85 -2.18 14.28 4.98
CA MET A 85 -1.52 13.06 5.47
C MET A 85 -0.72 13.28 6.75
N GLN A 86 -0.58 14.51 7.19
CA GLN A 86 0.17 14.81 8.41
C GLN A 86 -0.57 14.26 9.63
N GLY A 87 0.13 13.47 10.43
CA GLY A 87 -0.46 12.84 11.60
C GLY A 87 -1.32 11.62 11.30
N ALA A 88 -1.45 11.22 10.04
CA ALA A 88 -2.23 10.04 9.66
C ALA A 88 -1.52 8.75 10.10
N HIS A 89 -2.32 7.76 10.47
CA HIS A 89 -1.81 6.46 10.93
C HIS A 89 -2.00 5.38 9.86
N VAL A 90 -1.45 5.62 8.67
CA VAL A 90 -1.49 4.65 7.57
C VAL A 90 -0.19 3.85 7.58
N LYS A 91 -0.29 2.53 7.67
CA LYS A 91 0.89 1.66 7.59
C LYS A 91 1.18 1.40 6.12
N ILE A 92 2.37 1.77 5.65
CA ILE A 92 2.74 1.63 4.24
C ILE A 92 3.75 0.50 4.08
N TYR A 93 3.42 -0.43 3.20
CA TYR A 93 4.29 -1.55 2.82
C TYR A 93 4.62 -1.42 1.35
N MET A 94 5.92 -1.43 1.03
CA MET A 94 6.37 -1.37 -0.35
C MET A 94 6.42 -2.77 -0.93
N LEU A 95 5.85 -2.95 -2.12
CA LEU A 95 5.84 -4.24 -2.82
C LEU A 95 6.83 -4.21 -3.97
N SER A 96 7.61 -5.28 -4.14
CA SER A 96 8.56 -5.40 -5.23
C SER A 96 8.59 -6.83 -5.76
N SER A 97 8.71 -6.97 -7.08
CA SER A 97 8.93 -8.28 -7.69
C SER A 97 10.37 -8.75 -7.50
N SER A 98 11.30 -7.81 -7.23
CA SER A 98 12.67 -8.15 -6.85
C SER A 98 13.15 -7.14 -5.82
N LEU A 99 13.70 -7.65 -4.70
CA LEU A 99 14.20 -6.77 -3.64
C LEU A 99 15.61 -6.30 -3.98
N ASP A 100 15.69 -5.19 -4.70
CA ASP A 100 16.95 -4.56 -5.06
C ASP A 100 17.54 -3.87 -3.84
N PRO A 101 18.79 -4.17 -3.44
CA PRO A 101 19.42 -3.50 -2.28
C PRO A 101 19.45 -1.99 -2.38
N ASP A 102 19.59 -1.43 -3.59
CA ASP A 102 19.60 0.02 -3.78
C ASP A 102 18.24 0.63 -3.47
N ASP A 103 17.16 -0.04 -3.88
CA ASP A 103 15.81 0.40 -3.58
C ASP A 103 15.55 0.35 -2.07
N ILE A 104 16.00 -0.71 -1.41
CA ILE A 104 15.86 -0.86 0.03
C ILE A 104 16.59 0.27 0.76
N LYS A 105 17.79 0.64 0.30
CA LYS A 105 18.54 1.75 0.88
C LYS A 105 17.83 3.09 0.73
N LEU A 106 17.27 3.34 -0.44
CA LEU A 106 16.58 4.60 -0.71
C LEU A 106 15.37 4.81 0.20
N ILE A 107 14.66 3.74 0.51
CA ILE A 107 13.44 3.82 1.33
C ILE A 107 13.73 3.59 2.81
N GLY A 108 14.84 2.94 3.15
CA GLY A 108 15.17 2.55 4.52
C GLY A 108 15.13 3.69 5.53
N ASN A 109 15.31 4.93 5.08
CA ASN A 109 15.23 6.11 5.93
C ASN A 109 13.88 6.81 5.88
N ASN A 110 12.92 6.29 5.13
CA ASN A 110 11.62 6.90 5.00
C ASN A 110 10.72 6.47 6.16
N GLN A 111 10.31 7.41 6.98
CA GLN A 111 9.52 7.14 8.18
C GLN A 111 8.11 6.64 7.86
N LEU A 112 7.62 6.86 6.64
CA LEU A 112 6.29 6.42 6.24
C LEU A 112 6.23 4.93 5.94
N VAL A 113 7.35 4.30 5.59
CA VAL A 113 7.38 2.90 5.18
C VAL A 113 7.64 1.99 6.37
N ALA A 114 6.71 1.07 6.61
CA ALA A 114 6.85 0.10 7.68
C ALA A 114 7.79 -1.05 7.28
N LYS A 115 7.68 -1.53 6.03
CA LYS A 115 8.46 -2.68 5.58
C LYS A 115 8.42 -2.85 4.07
N PHE A 116 9.45 -3.51 3.53
CA PHE A 116 9.45 -4.01 2.15
C PHE A 116 8.92 -5.43 2.11
N ILE A 117 8.15 -5.75 1.09
CA ILE A 117 7.57 -7.07 0.90
C ILE A 117 7.82 -7.52 -0.53
N SER A 118 8.34 -8.73 -0.70
CA SER A 118 8.49 -9.35 -2.02
C SER A 118 7.13 -9.86 -2.49
N LYS A 119 6.74 -9.53 -3.72
CA LYS A 119 5.50 -10.06 -4.31
C LYS A 119 5.65 -11.54 -4.64
N PRO A 120 4.56 -12.30 -4.61
CA PRO A 120 3.20 -11.91 -4.23
C PRO A 120 2.99 -11.90 -2.72
N LEU A 121 1.89 -11.29 -2.27
CA LEU A 121 1.49 -11.37 -0.88
C LEU A 121 1.14 -12.82 -0.54
N THR A 122 1.52 -13.25 0.66
CA THR A 122 1.25 -14.61 1.14
C THR A 122 0.54 -14.56 2.47
N GLU A 123 -0.11 -15.66 2.83
CA GLU A 123 -0.77 -15.78 4.13
C GLU A 123 0.22 -15.51 5.27
N LYS A 124 1.43 -16.05 5.17
CA LYS A 124 2.46 -15.85 6.18
C LYS A 124 2.81 -14.37 6.37
N ILE A 125 2.99 -13.66 5.26
CA ILE A 125 3.30 -12.24 5.29
C ILE A 125 2.15 -11.45 5.91
N LEU A 126 0.93 -11.71 5.46
CA LEU A 126 -0.25 -10.98 5.95
C LEU A 126 -0.52 -11.25 7.43
N ASN A 127 -0.30 -12.47 7.89
CA ASN A 127 -0.49 -12.80 9.30
C ASN A 127 0.54 -12.13 10.20
N ALA A 128 1.71 -11.79 9.66
CA ALA A 128 2.75 -11.10 10.42
C ALA A 128 2.50 -9.59 10.57
N ILE A 129 1.58 -9.03 9.81
CA ILE A 129 1.23 -7.60 9.89
C ILE A 129 0.25 -7.37 11.04
N GLU A 130 0.61 -6.46 11.93
CA GLU A 130 -0.21 -6.13 13.10
C GLU A 130 -0.77 -4.72 13.04
#